data_b336e0e0d31a320316baba4b0e7ad52c
#
_entry.id   b336e0e0d31a320316baba4b0e7ad52c
#
_cell.length_a   1.000
_cell.length_b   1.000
_cell.length_c   1.000
_cell.angle_alpha   90.00
_cell.angle_beta   90.00
_cell.angle_gamma   90.00
#
_symmetry.space_group_name_H-M   'P 1'
#
loop_
_entity.id
_entity.type
_entity.pdbx_description
1 polymer ?
#
loop_
_entity_poly.entity_id
_entity_poly.type
_entity_poly.pdbx_seq_one_letter_code
_entity_poly.pdbx_strand_id
1 'polypeptide(L)'
;MKKASVFLLVFLGILLGVTACEKQSSTVSEPTPARQTVELTVWGAEEDIQLLQELVSSFQAHYAAEADVRITYQPQSESNCKDILLGDLEAGADVFTFADDQVAALAAAGALDPIPDAASIQEANLSAAVEAASVDGTLYAYPLTADNGYFLYYNKAYFSEEDVQSMDRILEAAAAAERLFAMDWSSAWYVYAFFGNTGLEVGLNDDGLTNYCTWNSTDGPITGLDVAQAMLDIAASPAFS
;
A
#
# COMPACT_ATOMS: atom_id res chain seq x y z
N MET A 1 -62.08 -25.65 -19.90
CA MET A 1 -62.73 -26.47 -20.96
C MET A 1 -61.62 -27.27 -21.64
N LYS A 2 -61.57 -28.57 -21.37
CA LYS A 2 -61.70 -29.67 -22.35
C LYS A 2 -60.53 -29.73 -23.31
N LYS A 3 -59.79 -30.79 -23.58
CA LYS A 3 -59.89 -32.26 -23.37
C LYS A 3 -58.58 -32.80 -23.94
N ALA A 4 -57.88 -33.69 -23.31
CA ALA A 4 -57.87 -35.16 -23.47
C ALA A 4 -57.07 -35.66 -24.65
N SER A 5 -56.03 -36.42 -24.32
CA SER A 5 -55.87 -37.89 -24.47
C SER A 5 -55.81 -38.42 -25.90
N VAL A 6 -54.75 -39.28 -26.14
CA VAL A 6 -54.87 -40.65 -26.68
C VAL A 6 -53.42 -41.15 -26.91
N PHE A 7 -52.89 -42.10 -26.15
CA PHE A 7 -52.67 -43.52 -26.32
C PHE A 7 -52.43 -44.00 -27.74
N LEU A 8 -51.30 -44.63 -28.05
CA LEU A 8 -51.27 -45.96 -28.66
C LEU A 8 -49.91 -46.64 -28.51
N LEU A 9 -49.96 -47.80 -27.89
CA LEU A 9 -49.00 -48.90 -27.87
C LEU A 9 -48.96 -49.58 -29.27
N VAL A 10 -47.75 -49.97 -29.76
CA VAL A 10 -47.60 -51.15 -30.58
C VAL A 10 -46.34 -51.90 -30.20
N PHE A 11 -46.55 -53.15 -29.92
CA PHE A 11 -45.63 -54.21 -29.51
C PHE A 11 -45.00 -54.92 -30.71
N LEU A 12 -43.82 -55.51 -30.46
CA LEU A 12 -43.34 -56.80 -31.02
C LEU A 12 -42.36 -56.77 -32.14
N GLY A 13 -41.17 -57.39 -31.88
CA GLY A 13 -40.26 -57.87 -32.90
C GLY A 13 -38.87 -58.29 -32.33
N ILE A 14 -38.85 -59.48 -31.71
CA ILE A 14 -37.63 -60.20 -31.29
C ILE A 14 -36.89 -60.67 -32.54
N LEU A 15 -35.55 -60.42 -32.66
CA LEU A 15 -34.65 -61.40 -33.24
C LEU A 15 -33.21 -61.23 -32.67
N LEU A 16 -32.70 -62.32 -32.16
CA LEU A 16 -31.36 -62.53 -31.62
C LEU A 16 -30.28 -62.35 -32.70
N GLY A 17 -29.33 -61.52 -32.39
CA GLY A 17 -28.05 -61.45 -33.10
C GLY A 17 -26.93 -61.25 -32.07
N VAL A 18 -26.30 -62.35 -31.66
CA VAL A 18 -25.09 -62.33 -30.83
C VAL A 18 -23.91 -61.97 -31.73
N THR A 19 -23.44 -60.76 -31.60
CA THR A 19 -22.08 -60.41 -32.07
C THR A 19 -21.32 -59.86 -30.87
N ALA A 20 -20.26 -60.58 -30.50
CA ALA A 20 -19.29 -60.16 -29.53
C ALA A 20 -18.63 -58.88 -30.03
N CYS A 21 -18.90 -57.75 -29.34
CA CYS A 21 -18.13 -56.54 -29.49
C CYS A 21 -17.26 -56.38 -28.27
N GLU A 22 -15.97 -56.48 -28.52
CA GLU A 22 -14.88 -56.11 -27.66
C GLU A 22 -15.19 -54.77 -26.93
N LYS A 23 -15.17 -54.80 -25.62
CA LYS A 23 -15.22 -53.56 -24.78
C LYS A 23 -13.97 -52.74 -25.04
N GLN A 24 -14.00 -51.89 -26.02
CA GLN A 24 -13.09 -50.75 -26.07
C GLN A 24 -13.56 -49.77 -24.98
N SER A 25 -12.87 -49.82 -23.84
CA SER A 25 -12.97 -48.77 -22.81
C SER A 25 -12.38 -47.49 -23.37
N SER A 26 -13.21 -46.74 -24.06
CA SER A 26 -12.94 -45.34 -24.29
C SER A 26 -13.06 -44.63 -22.92
N THR A 27 -11.94 -44.48 -22.25
CA THR A 27 -11.83 -43.46 -21.19
C THR A 27 -12.09 -42.11 -21.87
N VAL A 28 -13.33 -41.66 -21.82
CA VAL A 28 -13.67 -40.27 -22.08
C VAL A 28 -13.00 -39.53 -20.93
N SER A 29 -11.83 -38.98 -21.16
CA SER A 29 -11.25 -37.97 -20.29
C SER A 29 -12.26 -36.82 -20.27
N GLU A 30 -12.92 -36.60 -19.14
CA GLU A 30 -13.65 -35.35 -18.94
C GLU A 30 -12.68 -34.21 -19.29
N PRO A 31 -13.08 -33.23 -20.10
CA PRO A 31 -12.26 -32.08 -20.36
C PRO A 31 -11.97 -31.42 -19.02
N THR A 32 -10.71 -31.44 -18.61
CA THR A 32 -10.24 -30.63 -17.47
C THR A 32 -10.70 -29.20 -17.77
N PRO A 33 -11.47 -28.57 -16.87
CA PRO A 33 -11.90 -27.20 -17.10
C PRO A 33 -10.66 -26.35 -17.40
N ALA A 34 -10.72 -25.59 -18.49
CA ALA A 34 -9.64 -24.69 -18.87
C ALA A 34 -9.41 -23.75 -17.68
N ARG A 35 -8.16 -23.74 -17.16
CA ARG A 35 -7.80 -22.80 -16.08
C ARG A 35 -8.07 -21.39 -16.56
N GLN A 36 -8.68 -20.60 -15.69
CA GLN A 36 -8.84 -19.17 -15.94
C GLN A 36 -7.47 -18.50 -15.97
N THR A 37 -7.19 -17.73 -17.00
CA THR A 37 -6.01 -16.85 -17.02
C THR A 37 -6.41 -15.52 -16.37
N VAL A 38 -5.63 -15.08 -15.38
CA VAL A 38 -5.77 -13.79 -14.69
C VAL A 38 -4.53 -12.98 -14.99
N GLU A 39 -4.69 -11.84 -15.61
CA GLU A 39 -3.59 -10.90 -15.88
C GLU A 39 -3.73 -9.71 -14.93
N LEU A 40 -2.65 -9.37 -14.21
CA LEU A 40 -2.63 -8.28 -13.24
C LEU A 40 -1.41 -7.39 -13.50
N THR A 41 -1.60 -6.10 -13.38
CA THR A 41 -0.52 -5.11 -13.31
C THR A 41 -0.34 -4.70 -11.85
N VAL A 42 0.91 -4.68 -11.39
CA VAL A 42 1.28 -4.29 -10.03
C VAL A 42 2.25 -3.11 -10.10
N TRP A 43 1.95 -2.03 -9.39
CA TRP A 43 2.85 -0.90 -9.19
C TRP A 43 3.47 -0.96 -7.80
N GLY A 44 4.76 -0.63 -7.71
CA GLY A 44 5.50 -0.50 -6.45
C GLY A 44 6.86 0.13 -6.66
N ALA A 45 7.60 0.38 -5.60
CA ALA A 45 8.88 1.06 -5.66
C ALA A 45 9.93 0.27 -6.49
N GLU A 46 10.83 0.98 -7.16
CA GLU A 46 11.89 0.35 -7.97
C GLU A 46 12.84 -0.49 -7.11
N GLU A 47 13.12 -0.05 -5.90
CA GLU A 47 13.95 -0.74 -4.92
C GLU A 47 13.37 -2.07 -4.45
N ASP A 48 12.04 -2.25 -4.50
CA ASP A 48 11.34 -3.45 -4.04
C ASP A 48 11.19 -4.52 -5.14
N ILE A 49 11.63 -4.26 -6.36
CA ILE A 49 11.48 -5.17 -7.51
C ILE A 49 11.90 -6.60 -7.18
N GLN A 50 13.06 -6.78 -6.53
CA GLN A 50 13.58 -8.12 -6.24
C GLN A 50 12.67 -8.86 -5.24
N LEU A 51 12.26 -8.20 -4.16
CA LEU A 51 11.36 -8.76 -3.16
C LEU A 51 10.01 -9.12 -3.78
N LEU A 52 9.45 -8.20 -4.56
CA LEU A 52 8.14 -8.40 -5.19
C LEU A 52 8.16 -9.52 -6.24
N GLN A 53 9.26 -9.70 -6.98
CA GLN A 53 9.41 -10.84 -7.89
C GLN A 53 9.41 -12.18 -7.16
N GLU A 54 10.03 -12.28 -5.97
CA GLU A 54 10.00 -13.47 -5.13
C GLU A 54 8.57 -13.74 -4.60
N LEU A 55 7.87 -12.71 -4.14
CA LEU A 55 6.48 -12.79 -3.68
C LEU A 55 5.53 -13.20 -4.82
N VAL A 56 5.67 -12.61 -6.01
CA VAL A 56 4.90 -12.96 -7.21
C VAL A 56 5.10 -14.43 -7.57
N SER A 57 6.34 -14.91 -7.57
CA SER A 57 6.65 -16.30 -7.88
C SER A 57 6.00 -17.26 -6.87
N SER A 58 6.04 -16.91 -5.58
CA SER A 58 5.39 -17.67 -4.51
C SER A 58 3.87 -17.68 -4.65
N PHE A 59 3.27 -16.52 -4.96
CA PHE A 59 1.84 -16.36 -5.19
C PHE A 59 1.36 -17.20 -6.39
N GLN A 60 2.06 -17.10 -7.51
CA GLN A 60 1.75 -17.88 -8.72
C GLN A 60 1.85 -19.39 -8.46
N ALA A 61 2.86 -19.84 -7.71
CA ALA A 61 3.00 -21.24 -7.32
C ALA A 61 1.87 -21.72 -6.41
N HIS A 62 1.44 -20.88 -5.47
CA HIS A 62 0.35 -21.19 -4.54
C HIS A 62 -0.98 -21.39 -5.27
N TYR A 63 -1.30 -20.52 -6.21
CA TYR A 63 -2.57 -20.55 -6.96
C TYR A 63 -2.51 -21.35 -8.27
N ALA A 64 -1.39 -22.00 -8.60
CA ALA A 64 -1.19 -22.71 -9.86
C ALA A 64 -2.21 -23.83 -10.14
N ALA A 65 -2.89 -24.36 -9.13
CA ALA A 65 -3.96 -25.34 -9.31
C ALA A 65 -5.30 -24.71 -9.69
N GLU A 66 -5.52 -23.43 -9.36
CA GLU A 66 -6.79 -22.72 -9.50
C GLU A 66 -6.82 -21.85 -10.75
N ALA A 67 -5.74 -21.08 -10.99
CA ALA A 67 -5.64 -20.14 -12.10
C ALA A 67 -4.23 -20.06 -12.68
N ASP A 68 -4.14 -19.59 -13.94
CA ASP A 68 -2.90 -19.16 -14.59
C ASP A 68 -2.75 -17.65 -14.35
N VAL A 69 -2.11 -17.28 -13.23
CA VAL A 69 -1.94 -15.88 -12.86
C VAL A 69 -0.68 -15.31 -13.50
N ARG A 70 -0.82 -14.22 -14.25
CA ARG A 70 0.26 -13.48 -14.89
C ARG A 70 0.33 -12.11 -14.31
N ILE A 71 1.48 -11.77 -13.72
CA ILE A 71 1.69 -10.48 -13.05
C ILE A 71 2.77 -9.70 -13.79
N THR A 72 2.41 -8.47 -14.20
CA THR A 72 3.36 -7.50 -14.76
C THR A 72 3.65 -6.46 -13.70
N TYR A 73 4.90 -6.39 -13.25
CA TYR A 73 5.36 -5.37 -12.33
C TYR A 73 5.85 -4.14 -13.09
N GLN A 74 5.41 -2.96 -12.66
CA GLN A 74 5.83 -1.66 -13.19
C GLN A 74 6.32 -0.78 -12.05
N PRO A 75 7.57 -0.28 -12.10
CA PRO A 75 8.08 0.62 -11.08
C PRO A 75 7.27 1.91 -11.02
N GLN A 76 6.75 2.22 -9.85
CA GLN A 76 6.03 3.45 -9.56
C GLN A 76 6.26 3.85 -8.10
N SER A 77 6.71 5.09 -7.88
CA SER A 77 6.91 5.61 -6.52
C SER A 77 5.58 5.75 -5.78
N GLU A 78 5.55 5.31 -4.51
CA GLU A 78 4.38 5.45 -3.63
C GLU A 78 3.93 6.90 -3.49
N SER A 79 4.88 7.84 -3.43
CA SER A 79 4.58 9.27 -3.27
C SER A 79 3.83 9.87 -4.46
N ASN A 80 4.02 9.33 -5.66
CA ASN A 80 3.40 9.82 -6.89
C ASN A 80 2.17 9.00 -7.31
N CYS A 81 1.91 7.87 -6.68
CA CYS A 81 0.89 6.91 -7.08
C CYS A 81 -0.50 7.55 -7.19
N LYS A 82 -0.91 8.29 -6.16
CA LYS A 82 -2.20 9.00 -6.14
C LYS A 82 -2.38 9.93 -7.33
N ASP A 83 -1.39 10.78 -7.61
CA ASP A 83 -1.54 11.81 -8.64
C ASP A 83 -1.64 11.19 -10.04
N ILE A 84 -0.93 10.07 -10.27
CA ILE A 84 -1.00 9.32 -11.52
C ILE A 84 -2.35 8.63 -11.65
N LEU A 85 -2.83 7.94 -10.62
CA LEU A 85 -4.13 7.27 -10.62
C LEU A 85 -5.28 8.26 -10.82
N LEU A 86 -5.28 9.39 -10.11
CA LEU A 86 -6.32 10.41 -10.24
C LEU A 86 -6.30 11.10 -11.62
N GLY A 87 -5.17 11.02 -12.33
CA GLY A 87 -5.06 11.48 -13.72
C GLY A 87 -5.80 10.57 -14.70
N ASP A 88 -5.75 9.26 -14.51
CA ASP A 88 -6.44 8.25 -15.35
C ASP A 88 -6.59 6.94 -14.57
N LEU A 89 -7.75 6.72 -13.96
CA LEU A 89 -8.04 5.51 -13.20
C LEU A 89 -8.11 4.25 -14.08
N GLU A 90 -8.53 4.37 -15.34
CA GLU A 90 -8.64 3.23 -16.24
C GLU A 90 -7.28 2.70 -16.70
N ALA A 91 -6.26 3.57 -16.72
CA ALA A 91 -4.89 3.20 -17.04
C ALA A 91 -4.07 2.78 -15.80
N GLY A 92 -4.67 2.81 -14.62
CA GLY A 92 -4.06 2.43 -13.36
C GLY A 92 -3.72 0.94 -13.27
N ALA A 93 -2.85 0.58 -12.31
CA ALA A 93 -2.57 -0.82 -12.01
C ALA A 93 -3.72 -1.45 -11.20
N ASP A 94 -3.85 -2.79 -11.30
CA ASP A 94 -4.84 -3.56 -10.52
C ASP A 94 -4.46 -3.61 -9.03
N VAL A 95 -3.17 -3.57 -8.73
CA VAL A 95 -2.62 -3.54 -7.37
C VAL A 95 -1.48 -2.53 -7.33
N PHE A 96 -1.44 -1.70 -6.29
CA PHE A 96 -0.42 -0.66 -6.19
C PHE A 96 -0.07 -0.33 -4.74
N THR A 97 1.17 0.10 -4.53
CA THR A 97 1.65 0.62 -3.25
C THR A 97 1.53 2.14 -3.22
N PHE A 98 1.16 2.68 -2.06
CA PHE A 98 1.02 4.12 -1.86
C PHE A 98 1.24 4.49 -0.38
N ALA A 99 1.55 5.75 -0.13
CA ALA A 99 1.70 6.26 1.23
C ALA A 99 0.35 6.48 1.92
N ASP A 100 0.30 6.32 3.22
CA ASP A 100 -0.92 6.34 4.04
C ASP A 100 -1.68 7.68 3.99
N ASP A 101 -0.99 8.79 3.77
CA ASP A 101 -1.60 10.12 3.59
C ASP A 101 -2.48 10.23 2.33
N GLN A 102 -2.42 9.23 1.44
CA GLN A 102 -3.17 9.19 0.19
C GLN A 102 -4.47 8.39 0.27
N VAL A 103 -4.66 7.56 1.31
CA VAL A 103 -5.78 6.61 1.41
C VAL A 103 -7.13 7.28 1.29
N ALA A 104 -7.34 8.41 1.98
CA ALA A 104 -8.62 9.12 1.96
C ALA A 104 -8.99 9.65 0.57
N ALA A 105 -8.01 10.23 -0.15
CA ALA A 105 -8.22 10.76 -1.50
C ALA A 105 -8.49 9.64 -2.51
N LEU A 106 -7.76 8.53 -2.43
CA LEU A 106 -7.93 7.37 -3.32
C LEU A 106 -9.27 6.66 -3.07
N ALA A 107 -9.66 6.50 -1.81
CA ALA A 107 -10.97 5.94 -1.46
C ALA A 107 -12.13 6.84 -1.94
N ALA A 108 -12.02 8.15 -1.72
CA ALA A 108 -13.03 9.11 -2.18
C ALA A 108 -13.16 9.16 -3.72
N ALA A 109 -12.07 8.92 -4.44
CA ALA A 109 -12.06 8.83 -5.90
C ALA A 109 -12.58 7.49 -6.44
N GLY A 110 -12.84 6.50 -5.58
CA GLY A 110 -13.23 5.15 -5.98
C GLY A 110 -12.09 4.33 -6.60
N ALA A 111 -10.83 4.70 -6.30
CA ALA A 111 -9.65 3.97 -6.73
C ALA A 111 -9.33 2.77 -5.84
N LEU A 112 -9.94 2.68 -4.66
CA LEU A 112 -9.76 1.59 -3.70
C LEU A 112 -11.08 0.89 -3.42
N ASP A 113 -11.06 -0.43 -3.41
CA ASP A 113 -12.16 -1.25 -2.93
C ASP A 113 -12.00 -1.55 -1.43
N PRO A 114 -13.09 -1.61 -0.66
CA PRO A 114 -13.06 -2.09 0.73
C PRO A 114 -12.49 -3.51 0.83
N ILE A 115 -11.62 -3.75 1.80
CA ILE A 115 -11.02 -5.07 2.04
C ILE A 115 -12.08 -6.04 2.58
N PRO A 116 -12.37 -7.16 1.88
CA PRO A 116 -13.49 -8.06 2.25
C PRO A 116 -13.29 -8.78 3.59
N ASP A 117 -12.06 -9.16 3.93
CA ASP A 117 -11.71 -9.86 5.17
C ASP A 117 -10.92 -8.94 6.11
N ALA A 118 -11.49 -7.77 6.39
CA ALA A 118 -10.86 -6.76 7.22
C ALA A 118 -10.51 -7.28 8.64
N ALA A 119 -11.31 -8.19 9.20
CA ALA A 119 -11.08 -8.69 10.56
C ALA A 119 -9.76 -9.46 10.69
N SER A 120 -9.44 -10.34 9.74
CA SER A 120 -8.17 -11.09 9.76
C SER A 120 -6.96 -10.19 9.56
N ILE A 121 -7.09 -9.16 8.71
CA ILE A 121 -6.04 -8.18 8.47
C ILE A 121 -5.82 -7.30 9.72
N GLN A 122 -6.88 -6.88 10.38
CA GLN A 122 -6.81 -6.11 11.63
C GLN A 122 -6.13 -6.89 12.76
N GLU A 123 -6.43 -8.19 12.89
CA GLU A 123 -5.80 -9.05 13.90
C GLU A 123 -4.31 -9.28 13.63
N ALA A 124 -3.92 -9.38 12.36
CA ALA A 124 -2.55 -9.70 11.96
C ALA A 124 -1.59 -8.49 11.94
N ASN A 125 -2.09 -7.25 12.02
CA ASN A 125 -1.30 -6.05 11.85
C ASN A 125 -1.33 -5.13 13.08
N LEU A 126 -0.39 -4.19 13.15
CA LEU A 126 -0.36 -3.15 14.19
C LEU A 126 -1.60 -2.25 14.04
N SER A 127 -2.25 -1.92 15.15
CA SER A 127 -3.46 -1.09 15.14
C SER A 127 -3.26 0.26 14.45
N ALA A 128 -2.10 0.91 14.64
CA ALA A 128 -1.77 2.17 13.97
C ALA A 128 -1.68 2.02 12.44
N ALA A 129 -1.13 0.90 11.95
CA ALA A 129 -1.06 0.63 10.51
C ALA A 129 -2.44 0.34 9.91
N VAL A 130 -3.32 -0.34 10.67
CA VAL A 130 -4.72 -0.59 10.27
C VAL A 130 -5.51 0.72 10.25
N GLU A 131 -5.32 1.59 11.25
CA GLU A 131 -5.96 2.90 11.30
C GLU A 131 -5.53 3.76 10.11
N ALA A 132 -4.24 3.81 9.81
CA ALA A 132 -3.68 4.54 8.67
C ALA A 132 -4.21 4.01 7.31
N ALA A 133 -4.52 2.71 7.21
CA ALA A 133 -5.08 2.08 6.01
C ALA A 133 -6.62 2.16 5.93
N SER A 134 -7.28 2.89 6.84
CA SER A 134 -8.75 2.95 6.96
C SER A 134 -9.28 4.36 6.79
N VAL A 135 -10.52 4.46 6.26
CA VAL A 135 -11.30 5.71 6.18
C VAL A 135 -12.67 5.43 6.81
N ASP A 136 -13.07 6.24 7.78
CA ASP A 136 -14.35 6.10 8.50
C ASP A 136 -14.60 4.68 9.03
N GLY A 137 -13.54 4.03 9.53
CA GLY A 137 -13.59 2.67 10.07
C GLY A 137 -13.66 1.55 9.03
N THR A 138 -13.62 1.88 7.75
CA THR A 138 -13.54 0.91 6.65
C THR A 138 -12.10 0.75 6.19
N LEU A 139 -11.58 -0.47 6.20
CA LEU A 139 -10.24 -0.79 5.71
C LEU A 139 -10.21 -0.82 4.19
N TYR A 140 -9.34 -0.03 3.56
CA TYR A 140 -9.20 0.08 2.11
C TYR A 140 -7.85 -0.41 1.57
N ALA A 141 -6.88 -0.61 2.43
CA ALA A 141 -5.56 -1.09 2.00
C ALA A 141 -5.03 -2.16 2.95
N TYR A 142 -4.17 -3.03 2.41
CA TYR A 142 -3.37 -3.97 3.21
C TYR A 142 -2.13 -3.24 3.71
N PRO A 143 -1.88 -3.16 5.04
CA PRO A 143 -0.63 -2.60 5.55
C PRO A 143 0.57 -3.38 5.01
N LEU A 144 1.49 -2.70 4.30
CA LEU A 144 2.69 -3.30 3.75
C LEU A 144 3.87 -3.15 4.71
N THR A 145 4.12 -1.93 5.17
CA THR A 145 5.13 -1.61 6.18
C THR A 145 4.59 -0.59 7.19
N ALA A 146 5.28 -0.44 8.33
CA ALA A 146 4.98 0.56 9.36
C ALA A 146 6.28 1.16 9.91
N ASP A 147 7.22 1.47 9.02
CA ASP A 147 8.61 1.81 9.34
C ASP A 147 9.02 3.24 8.96
N ASN A 148 8.12 4.03 8.38
CA ASN A 148 8.44 5.36 7.92
C ASN A 148 8.46 6.36 9.09
N GLY A 149 9.64 6.73 9.54
CA GLY A 149 9.87 7.64 10.66
C GLY A 149 11.10 8.50 10.50
N TYR A 150 11.26 9.47 11.39
CA TYR A 150 12.44 10.33 11.43
C TYR A 150 13.53 9.69 12.28
N PHE A 151 14.76 9.69 11.78
CA PHE A 151 15.93 9.31 12.53
C PHE A 151 17.15 10.06 12.02
N LEU A 152 18.15 10.17 12.90
CA LEU A 152 19.41 10.86 12.62
C LEU A 152 20.53 9.84 12.44
N TYR A 153 21.15 9.85 11.27
CA TYR A 153 22.44 9.18 11.08
C TYR A 153 23.58 10.06 11.54
N TYR A 154 24.49 9.52 12.35
CA TYR A 154 25.68 10.23 12.76
C TYR A 154 26.91 9.33 12.73
N ASN A 155 28.06 9.93 12.46
CA ASN A 155 29.34 9.23 12.41
C ASN A 155 29.96 9.17 13.81
N LYS A 156 29.98 7.99 14.42
CA LYS A 156 30.53 7.74 15.76
C LYS A 156 32.04 8.05 15.90
N ALA A 157 32.77 8.28 14.79
CA ALA A 157 34.15 8.74 14.85
C ALA A 157 34.28 10.22 15.23
N TYR A 158 33.22 11.01 15.06
CA TYR A 158 33.19 12.45 15.31
C TYR A 158 32.18 12.86 16.36
N PHE A 159 31.16 12.05 16.62
CA PHE A 159 30.06 12.34 17.54
C PHE A 159 29.90 11.24 18.58
N SER A 160 29.79 11.60 19.83
CA SER A 160 29.37 10.72 20.91
C SER A 160 27.83 10.64 20.96
N GLU A 161 27.32 9.69 21.75
CA GLU A 161 25.88 9.59 22.03
C GLU A 161 25.34 10.81 22.79
N GLU A 162 26.19 11.51 23.52
CA GLU A 162 25.82 12.73 24.24
C GLU A 162 25.73 13.94 23.29
N ASP A 163 26.57 14.02 22.27
CA ASP A 163 26.57 15.10 21.29
C ASP A 163 25.28 15.12 20.45
N VAL A 164 24.65 13.97 20.24
CA VAL A 164 23.44 13.86 19.39
C VAL A 164 22.12 13.99 20.17
N GLN A 165 22.16 14.41 21.43
CA GLN A 165 20.97 14.58 22.25
C GLN A 165 20.25 15.92 22.04
N SER A 166 20.88 16.89 21.42
CA SER A 166 20.24 18.17 21.05
C SER A 166 20.89 18.75 19.80
N MET A 167 20.14 19.59 19.10
CA MET A 167 20.63 20.24 17.89
C MET A 167 21.83 21.16 18.17
N ASP A 168 21.82 21.89 19.27
CA ASP A 168 22.93 22.76 19.66
C ASP A 168 24.23 21.96 19.81
N ARG A 169 24.20 20.83 20.48
CA ARG A 169 25.36 19.94 20.64
C ARG A 169 25.81 19.33 19.33
N ILE A 170 24.87 18.95 18.46
CA ILE A 170 25.18 18.44 17.11
C ILE A 170 25.97 19.50 16.34
N LEU A 171 25.51 20.75 16.32
CA LEU A 171 26.13 21.85 15.61
C LEU A 171 27.51 22.23 16.21
N GLU A 172 27.62 22.23 17.54
CA GLU A 172 28.90 22.47 18.24
C GLU A 172 29.92 21.37 17.93
N ALA A 173 29.52 20.10 18.04
CA ALA A 173 30.41 18.97 17.74
C ALA A 173 30.78 18.91 16.26
N ALA A 174 29.85 19.20 15.36
CA ALA A 174 30.09 19.29 13.93
C ALA A 174 31.10 20.37 13.60
N ALA A 175 30.92 21.57 14.16
CA ALA A 175 31.88 22.67 13.98
C ALA A 175 33.28 22.32 14.51
N ALA A 176 33.37 21.72 15.71
CA ALA A 176 34.63 21.31 16.32
C ALA A 176 35.35 20.21 15.52
N ALA A 177 34.60 19.34 14.85
CA ALA A 177 35.15 18.28 14.02
C ALA A 177 35.37 18.68 12.55
N GLU A 178 35.06 19.94 12.17
CA GLU A 178 35.05 20.42 10.77
C GLU A 178 34.13 19.55 9.90
N ARG A 179 32.91 19.27 10.39
CA ARG A 179 31.85 18.50 9.72
C ARG A 179 30.63 19.33 9.62
N LEU A 180 29.64 18.81 8.86
CA LEU A 180 28.36 19.49 8.66
C LEU A 180 27.20 18.58 9.13
N PHE A 181 26.20 19.22 9.68
CA PHE A 181 24.85 18.67 9.77
C PHE A 181 24.11 19.03 8.49
N ALA A 182 23.53 18.04 7.82
CA ALA A 182 22.80 18.22 6.58
C ALA A 182 21.35 17.74 6.72
N MET A 183 20.40 18.53 6.22
CA MET A 183 18.98 18.21 6.19
C MET A 183 18.34 18.93 5.02
N ASP A 184 17.52 18.23 4.25
CA ASP A 184 16.81 18.80 3.11
C ASP A 184 15.57 19.59 3.56
N TRP A 185 15.69 20.90 3.68
CA TRP A 185 14.58 21.79 4.02
C TRP A 185 13.73 22.22 2.83
N SER A 186 14.01 21.76 1.64
CA SER A 186 13.12 21.93 0.49
C SER A 186 11.93 20.95 0.56
N SER A 187 12.06 19.89 1.35
CA SER A 187 11.03 18.88 1.56
C SER A 187 10.19 19.18 2.81
N ALA A 188 8.87 19.29 2.62
CA ALA A 188 7.91 19.46 3.71
C ALA A 188 7.97 18.29 4.71
N TRP A 189 8.31 17.08 4.26
CA TRP A 189 8.52 15.92 5.10
C TRP A 189 9.54 16.18 6.21
N TYR A 190 10.74 16.67 5.86
CA TYR A 190 11.76 16.95 6.87
C TYR A 190 11.43 18.20 7.71
N VAL A 191 10.82 19.23 7.12
CA VAL A 191 10.41 20.42 7.86
C VAL A 191 9.38 20.09 8.94
N TYR A 192 8.49 19.12 8.69
CA TYR A 192 7.52 18.67 9.69
C TYR A 192 8.16 18.21 10.99
N ALA A 193 9.38 17.64 10.96
CA ALA A 193 10.09 17.19 12.15
C ALA A 193 10.31 18.30 13.21
N PHE A 194 10.35 19.56 12.80
CA PHE A 194 10.50 20.71 13.72
C PHE A 194 9.22 21.03 14.47
N PHE A 195 8.06 20.64 13.94
CA PHE A 195 6.75 20.88 14.54
C PHE A 195 6.26 19.71 15.38
N GLY A 196 6.85 18.54 15.24
CA GLY A 196 6.49 17.36 16.02
C GLY A 196 6.64 17.59 17.52
N ASN A 197 5.65 17.16 18.31
CA ASN A 197 5.60 17.30 19.78
C ASN A 197 5.62 18.73 20.32
N THR A 198 5.39 19.74 19.48
CA THR A 198 5.31 21.15 19.91
C THR A 198 3.91 21.55 20.37
N GLY A 199 2.89 20.77 20.04
CA GLY A 199 1.48 21.12 20.16
C GLY A 199 0.95 21.91 18.95
N LEU A 200 1.82 22.14 17.94
CA LEU A 200 1.41 22.71 16.66
C LEU A 200 1.10 21.56 15.72
N GLU A 201 -0.07 21.61 15.10
CA GLU A 201 -0.64 20.46 14.39
C GLU A 201 -0.96 20.79 12.94
N VAL A 202 -0.98 19.75 12.13
CA VAL A 202 -1.59 19.72 10.82
C VAL A 202 -2.43 18.43 10.73
N GLY A 203 -3.61 18.52 10.16
CA GLY A 203 -4.51 17.37 10.07
C GLY A 203 -5.73 17.64 9.21
N LEU A 204 -6.64 16.67 9.16
CA LEU A 204 -7.94 16.83 8.52
C LEU A 204 -8.94 17.45 9.49
N ASN A 205 -9.80 18.33 8.98
CA ASN A 205 -10.97 18.79 9.70
C ASN A 205 -12.02 17.65 9.80
N ASP A 206 -13.03 17.84 10.65
CA ASP A 206 -14.12 16.87 10.86
C ASP A 206 -14.91 16.55 9.59
N ASP A 207 -14.79 17.36 8.54
CA ASP A 207 -15.41 17.11 7.24
C ASP A 207 -14.69 16.02 6.42
N GLY A 208 -13.48 15.60 6.84
CA GLY A 208 -12.66 14.60 6.14
C GLY A 208 -12.15 15.06 4.77
N LEU A 209 -12.34 16.33 4.39
CA LEU A 209 -12.06 16.86 3.04
C LEU A 209 -11.07 18.01 3.06
N THR A 210 -11.07 18.81 4.12
CA THR A 210 -10.21 19.99 4.25
C THR A 210 -9.17 19.81 5.35
N ASN A 211 -8.00 20.42 5.16
CA ASN A 211 -6.93 20.40 6.15
C ASN A 211 -6.99 21.61 7.05
N TYR A 212 -6.56 21.43 8.31
CA TYR A 212 -6.19 22.52 9.20
C TYR A 212 -4.68 22.52 9.44
N CYS A 213 -4.14 23.69 9.79
CA CYS A 213 -2.74 23.85 10.14
C CYS A 213 -2.62 24.97 11.18
N THR A 214 -2.02 24.65 12.34
CA THR A 214 -1.82 25.60 13.45
C THR A 214 -0.37 26.09 13.55
N TRP A 215 0.46 25.84 12.54
CA TRP A 215 1.90 26.17 12.56
C TRP A 215 2.19 27.66 12.69
N ASN A 216 1.24 28.52 12.40
CA ASN A 216 1.32 29.97 12.62
C ASN A 216 0.68 30.44 13.94
N SER A 217 0.30 29.51 14.83
CA SER A 217 -0.30 29.87 16.13
C SER A 217 0.68 30.62 17.00
N THR A 218 0.13 31.62 17.73
CA THR A 218 0.82 32.36 18.77
C THR A 218 0.42 31.89 20.17
N ASP A 219 -0.43 30.87 20.25
CA ASP A 219 -0.92 30.29 21.49
C ASP A 219 -0.12 29.02 21.85
N GLY A 220 -0.02 28.76 23.16
CA GLY A 220 0.66 27.56 23.65
C GLY A 220 2.09 27.81 24.16
N PRO A 221 2.75 26.77 24.69
CA PRO A 221 4.10 26.87 25.26
C PRO A 221 5.19 27.05 24.20
N ILE A 222 4.94 26.57 22.96
CA ILE A 222 5.81 26.74 21.79
C ILE A 222 4.93 27.31 20.68
N THR A 223 5.35 28.41 20.11
CA THR A 223 4.65 29.07 18.99
C THR A 223 5.32 28.76 17.66
N GLY A 224 4.62 28.99 16.55
CA GLY A 224 5.21 28.87 15.23
C GLY A 224 6.41 29.77 15.01
N LEU A 225 6.44 30.94 15.69
CA LEU A 225 7.58 31.84 15.64
C LEU A 225 8.80 31.25 16.37
N ASP A 226 8.61 30.55 17.50
CA ASP A 226 9.71 29.87 18.19
C ASP A 226 10.33 28.79 17.35
N VAL A 227 9.51 28.00 16.64
CA VAL A 227 9.99 26.98 15.68
C VAL A 227 10.75 27.62 14.52
N ALA A 228 10.21 28.68 13.93
CA ALA A 228 10.86 29.39 12.83
C ALA A 228 12.20 30.03 13.27
N GLN A 229 12.28 30.55 14.50
CA GLN A 229 13.51 31.09 15.05
C GLN A 229 14.55 29.99 15.28
N ALA A 230 14.15 28.82 15.83
CA ALA A 230 15.05 27.67 15.99
C ALA A 230 15.63 27.21 14.64
N MET A 231 14.77 27.11 13.63
CA MET A 231 15.21 26.78 12.25
C MET A 231 16.20 27.84 11.71
N LEU A 232 15.92 29.13 11.93
CA LEU A 232 16.82 30.19 11.49
C LEU A 232 18.18 30.12 12.20
N ASP A 233 18.21 29.83 13.49
CA ASP A 233 19.43 29.69 14.28
C ASP A 233 20.28 28.49 13.77
N ILE A 234 19.63 27.38 13.41
CA ILE A 234 20.29 26.22 12.78
C ILE A 234 20.87 26.64 11.42
N ALA A 235 20.06 27.28 10.56
CA ALA A 235 20.48 27.71 9.23
C ALA A 235 21.64 28.73 9.26
N ALA A 236 21.73 29.54 10.30
CA ALA A 236 22.80 30.49 10.50
C ALA A 236 24.12 29.86 10.99
N SER A 237 24.08 28.60 11.41
CA SER A 237 25.27 27.88 11.88
C SER A 237 26.22 27.57 10.70
N PRO A 238 27.55 27.83 10.87
CA PRO A 238 28.52 27.44 9.85
C PRO A 238 28.69 25.92 9.71
N ALA A 239 28.11 25.14 10.64
CA ALA A 239 28.10 23.68 10.63
C ALA A 239 26.82 23.10 9.99
N PHE A 240 25.93 23.92 9.43
CA PHE A 240 24.73 23.47 8.69
C PHE A 240 24.96 23.54 7.17
N SER A 241 24.39 22.58 6.44
CA SER A 241 24.44 22.51 4.97
C SER A 241 23.09 22.13 4.39
#